data_894c2c4ed4d1ea31e86ff09fc0fbfb2e
#
_entry.id   894c2c4ed4d1ea31e86ff09fc0fbfb2e
#
_cell.length_a   1.000
_cell.length_b   1.000
_cell.length_c   1.000
_cell.angle_alpha   90.00
_cell.angle_beta   90.00
_cell.angle_gamma   90.00
#
_symmetry.space_group_name_H-M   'P 1'
#
loop_
_entity.id
_entity.type
_entity.pdbx_description
1 polymer ?
#
loop_
_entity_poly.entity_id
_entity_poly.type
_entity_poly.pdbx_seq_one_letter_code
_entity_poly.pdbx_strand_id
1 'polypeptide(L)'
;MASYEVSSTNPDDRVLQKAANLLLGGDIVVCPTDTFYAFVCALSNKSGIEAICKLVGKRPERANLSIICSDLKNISDYTLQFSKSTYKLININLPGPFTFIFKANNKVPKLFLNNRKTIGIRVPDHVVPQKLVELIGEPLVAASVHHPEDRKSVV
;
A
#
# COMPACT_ATOMS: atom_id res chain seq x y z
N MET A 1 8.12 -17.84 10.27
CA MET A 1 7.23 -17.15 9.31
C MET A 1 6.17 -18.12 8.86
N ALA A 2 4.91 -17.74 8.95
CA ALA A 2 3.79 -18.53 8.44
C ALA A 2 3.44 -18.09 7.02
N SER A 3 3.11 -19.03 6.15
CA SER A 3 2.61 -18.75 4.81
C SER A 3 1.26 -19.44 4.61
N TYR A 4 0.40 -18.80 3.84
CA TYR A 4 -0.95 -19.30 3.54
C TYR A 4 -1.23 -19.16 2.06
N GLU A 5 -1.84 -20.16 1.48
CA GLU A 5 -2.40 -20.04 0.14
C GLU A 5 -3.69 -19.26 0.20
N VAL A 6 -3.81 -18.28 -0.70
CA VAL A 6 -4.96 -17.38 -0.76
C VAL A 6 -5.47 -17.31 -2.19
N SER A 7 -6.76 -17.62 -2.36
CA SER A 7 -7.41 -17.43 -3.65
C SER A 7 -7.48 -15.96 -4.05
N SER A 8 -7.15 -15.65 -5.29
CA SER A 8 -7.25 -14.31 -5.85
C SER A 8 -8.69 -13.83 -6.11
N THR A 9 -9.65 -14.76 -6.11
CA THR A 9 -11.05 -14.45 -6.39
C THR A 9 -11.96 -14.64 -5.18
N ASN A 10 -11.65 -15.62 -4.33
CA ASN A 10 -12.45 -15.93 -3.14
C ASN A 10 -11.52 -16.34 -1.98
N PRO A 11 -10.81 -15.38 -1.37
CA PRO A 11 -9.91 -15.69 -0.26
C PRO A 11 -10.67 -16.15 0.99
N ASP A 12 -10.06 -17.06 1.75
CA ASP A 12 -10.61 -17.52 3.02
C ASP A 12 -10.60 -16.36 4.04
N ASP A 13 -11.77 -16.05 4.57
CA ASP A 13 -11.95 -14.98 5.55
C ASP A 13 -11.12 -15.19 6.83
N ARG A 14 -10.88 -16.43 7.22
CA ARG A 14 -10.04 -16.76 8.39
C ARG A 14 -8.60 -16.38 8.16
N VAL A 15 -8.08 -16.61 6.95
CA VAL A 15 -6.71 -16.23 6.58
C VAL A 15 -6.57 -14.70 6.53
N LEU A 16 -7.55 -14.02 5.93
CA LEU A 16 -7.58 -12.55 5.90
C LEU A 16 -7.65 -11.96 7.30
N GLN A 17 -8.46 -12.53 8.19
CA GLN A 17 -8.56 -12.07 9.56
C GLN A 17 -7.26 -12.28 10.35
N LYS A 18 -6.57 -13.39 10.13
CA LYS A 18 -5.23 -13.61 10.71
C LYS A 18 -4.22 -12.55 10.25
N ALA A 19 -4.20 -12.27 8.95
CA ALA A 19 -3.32 -11.24 8.39
C ALA A 19 -3.67 -9.85 8.95
N ALA A 20 -4.95 -9.50 9.04
CA ALA A 20 -5.41 -8.26 9.63
C ALA A 20 -4.99 -8.13 11.10
N ASN A 21 -5.11 -9.19 11.88
CA ASN A 21 -4.69 -9.21 13.29
C ASN A 21 -3.18 -9.00 13.44
N LEU A 22 -2.37 -9.59 12.56
CA LEU A 22 -0.93 -9.35 12.53
C LEU A 22 -0.62 -7.88 12.22
N LEU A 23 -1.29 -7.30 11.22
CA LEU A 23 -1.13 -5.89 10.85
C LEU A 23 -1.52 -4.95 12.01
N LEU A 24 -2.64 -5.21 12.66
CA LEU A 24 -3.11 -4.45 13.82
C LEU A 24 -2.16 -4.61 15.03
N GLY A 25 -1.50 -5.75 15.14
CA GLY A 25 -0.48 -6.01 16.17
C GLY A 25 0.87 -5.38 15.92
N GLY A 26 1.06 -4.70 14.78
CA GLY A 26 2.30 -4.00 14.42
C GLY A 26 3.26 -4.81 13.55
N ASP A 27 2.84 -5.95 13.03
CA ASP A 27 3.65 -6.79 12.15
C ASP A 27 3.62 -6.34 10.69
N ILE A 28 4.58 -6.86 9.93
CA ILE A 28 4.64 -6.75 8.47
C ILE A 28 4.09 -8.03 7.87
N VAL A 29 3.31 -7.88 6.80
CA VAL A 29 2.78 -9.00 6.02
C VAL A 29 3.26 -8.85 4.58
N VAL A 30 3.50 -9.96 3.92
CA VAL A 30 3.69 -9.99 2.46
C VAL A 30 2.36 -10.41 1.85
N CYS A 31 1.79 -9.55 1.01
CA CYS A 31 0.52 -9.85 0.37
C CYS A 31 0.60 -9.71 -1.16
N PRO A 32 -0.24 -10.45 -1.90
CA PRO A 32 -0.35 -10.30 -3.34
C PRO A 32 -1.02 -8.97 -3.71
N THR A 33 -0.67 -8.46 -4.87
CA THR A 33 -1.39 -7.36 -5.53
C THR A 33 -1.68 -7.75 -6.98
N ASP A 34 -2.25 -6.83 -7.75
CA ASP A 34 -2.48 -7.02 -9.18
C ASP A 34 -1.19 -6.92 -10.03
N THR A 35 -0.06 -6.63 -9.42
CA THR A 35 1.25 -6.57 -10.06
C THR A 35 2.25 -7.53 -9.40
N PHE A 36 2.86 -7.12 -8.29
CA PHE A 36 3.85 -7.92 -7.56
C PHE A 36 3.39 -8.15 -6.12
N TYR A 37 3.99 -9.11 -5.45
CA TYR A 37 3.91 -9.19 -3.99
C TYR A 37 4.49 -7.94 -3.35
N ALA A 38 3.90 -7.51 -2.25
CA ALA A 38 4.33 -6.33 -1.52
C ALA A 38 4.52 -6.64 -0.03
N PHE A 39 5.57 -6.06 0.55
CA PHE A 39 5.64 -5.89 2.01
C PHE A 39 4.65 -4.81 2.40
N VAL A 40 3.78 -5.11 3.35
CA VAL A 40 2.78 -4.16 3.83
C VAL A 40 2.76 -4.08 5.35
N CYS A 41 2.46 -2.89 5.86
CA CYS A 41 2.13 -2.64 7.26
C CYS A 41 1.04 -1.58 7.34
N ALA A 42 0.43 -1.42 8.51
CA ALA A 42 -0.55 -0.36 8.72
C ALA A 42 0.10 1.03 8.61
N LEU A 43 -0.60 2.01 8.07
CA LEU A 43 -0.09 3.38 7.88
C LEU A 43 0.35 4.01 9.21
N SER A 44 -0.34 3.74 10.30
CA SER A 44 -0.01 4.23 11.65
C SER A 44 1.20 3.55 12.29
N ASN A 45 1.71 2.46 11.70
CA ASN A 45 2.79 1.66 12.26
C ASN A 45 4.16 2.18 11.82
N LYS A 46 4.72 3.15 12.54
CA LYS A 46 6.04 3.74 12.24
C LYS A 46 7.17 2.74 12.24
N SER A 47 7.21 1.84 13.22
CA SER A 47 8.24 0.80 13.29
C SER A 47 8.14 -0.19 12.13
N GLY A 48 6.94 -0.50 11.67
CA GLY A 48 6.70 -1.30 10.47
C GLY A 48 7.22 -0.62 9.20
N ILE A 49 6.99 0.68 9.04
CA ILE A 49 7.51 1.46 7.91
C ILE A 49 9.05 1.43 7.90
N GLU A 50 9.68 1.64 9.04
CA GLU A 50 11.15 1.57 9.17
C GLU A 50 11.68 0.16 8.85
N ALA A 51 10.99 -0.87 9.31
CA ALA A 51 11.36 -2.26 9.01
C ALA A 51 11.22 -2.60 7.52
N ILE A 52 10.16 -2.14 6.86
CA ILE A 52 10.01 -2.28 5.40
C ILE A 52 11.16 -1.57 4.67
N CYS A 53 11.52 -0.35 5.10
CA CYS A 53 12.65 0.39 4.51
C CYS A 53 13.97 -0.38 4.65
N LYS A 54 14.21 -1.02 5.79
CA LYS A 54 15.38 -1.90 5.98
C LYS A 54 15.34 -3.10 5.04
N LEU A 55 14.19 -3.74 4.86
CA LEU A 55 14.02 -4.88 3.96
C LEU A 55 14.31 -4.50 2.50
N VAL A 56 13.91 -3.33 2.06
CA VAL A 56 14.19 -2.85 0.70
C VAL A 56 15.55 -2.13 0.56
N GLY A 57 16.27 -1.97 1.67
CA GLY A 57 17.62 -1.38 1.68
C GLY A 57 17.65 0.13 1.37
N LYS A 58 16.62 0.87 1.74
CA LYS A 58 16.50 2.30 1.47
C LYS A 58 16.00 3.07 2.69
N ARG A 59 16.42 4.33 2.81
CA ARG A 59 15.84 5.26 3.80
C ARG A 59 14.38 5.58 3.45
N PRO A 60 13.52 5.90 4.43
CA PRO A 60 12.10 6.17 4.20
C PRO A 60 11.84 7.21 3.11
N GLU A 61 12.58 8.31 3.09
CA GLU A 61 12.44 9.37 2.09
C GLU A 61 12.86 8.98 0.67
N ARG A 62 13.53 7.84 0.51
CA ARG A 62 14.02 7.30 -0.78
C ARG A 62 13.43 5.92 -1.13
N ALA A 63 12.62 5.37 -0.26
CA ALA A 63 12.11 4.01 -0.44
C ALA A 63 10.99 3.92 -1.48
N ASN A 64 10.49 5.05 -2.00
CA ASN A 64 9.37 5.11 -2.94
C ASN A 64 8.17 4.28 -2.47
N LEU A 65 7.86 4.40 -1.19
CA LEU A 65 6.72 3.73 -0.60
C LEU A 65 5.43 4.29 -1.20
N SER A 66 4.44 3.45 -1.30
CA SER A 66 3.08 3.85 -1.65
C SER A 66 2.12 3.47 -0.53
N ILE A 67 0.94 4.09 -0.52
CA ILE A 67 -0.17 3.61 0.30
C ILE A 67 -1.20 2.91 -0.58
N ILE A 68 -1.75 1.83 -0.04
CA ILE A 68 -2.84 1.10 -0.64
C ILE A 68 -4.13 1.56 0.05
N CYS A 69 -5.03 2.13 -0.75
CA CYS A 69 -6.37 2.51 -0.34
C CYS A 69 -7.40 1.53 -0.89
N SER A 70 -8.57 1.48 -0.28
CA SER A 70 -9.66 0.60 -0.71
C SER A 70 -10.51 1.21 -1.83
N ASP A 71 -10.63 2.54 -1.88
CA ASP A 71 -11.47 3.26 -2.83
C ASP A 71 -11.06 4.75 -2.96
N LEU A 72 -11.79 5.48 -3.82
CA LEU A 72 -11.55 6.91 -4.06
C LEU A 72 -11.81 7.80 -2.84
N LYS A 73 -12.80 7.46 -2.01
CA LYS A 73 -13.08 8.19 -0.77
C LYS A 73 -11.90 8.09 0.18
N ASN A 74 -11.35 6.90 0.30
CA ASN A 74 -10.18 6.63 1.13
C ASN A 74 -8.95 7.44 0.65
N ILE A 75 -8.79 7.62 -0.66
CA ILE A 75 -7.74 8.49 -1.23
C ILE A 75 -7.89 9.94 -0.74
N SER A 76 -9.09 10.49 -0.83
CA SER A 76 -9.38 11.87 -0.44
C SER A 76 -9.07 12.17 1.03
N ASP A 77 -9.16 11.15 1.89
CA ASP A 77 -8.85 11.28 3.32
C ASP A 77 -7.36 11.56 3.59
N TYR A 78 -6.47 11.21 2.66
CA TYR A 78 -5.01 11.30 2.85
C TYR A 78 -4.32 12.28 1.92
N THR A 79 -5.05 12.95 1.05
CA THR A 79 -4.52 13.88 0.07
C THR A 79 -5.06 15.29 0.27
N LEU A 80 -4.30 16.27 -0.24
CA LEU A 80 -4.87 17.60 -0.45
C LEU A 80 -5.93 17.53 -1.56
N GLN A 81 -6.82 18.51 -1.56
CA GLN A 81 -7.89 18.57 -2.54
C GLN A 81 -7.35 18.63 -3.97
N PHE A 82 -7.95 17.88 -4.85
CA PHE A 82 -7.61 17.86 -6.27
C PHE A 82 -8.85 18.14 -7.15
N SER A 83 -8.61 18.45 -8.42
CA SER A 83 -9.66 18.91 -9.36
C SER A 83 -10.65 17.79 -9.74
N LYS A 84 -11.82 18.20 -10.25
CA LYS A 84 -12.82 17.27 -10.79
C LYS A 84 -12.27 16.44 -11.97
N SER A 85 -11.40 17.03 -12.80
CA SER A 85 -10.77 16.32 -13.92
C SER A 85 -9.83 15.25 -13.44
N THR A 86 -9.05 15.51 -12.39
CA THR A 86 -8.21 14.52 -11.72
C THR A 86 -9.06 13.39 -11.13
N TYR A 87 -10.16 13.73 -10.47
CA TYR A 87 -11.10 12.74 -9.92
C TYR A 87 -11.62 11.79 -11.01
N LYS A 88 -12.04 12.33 -12.15
CA LYS A 88 -12.53 11.53 -13.29
C LYS A 88 -11.45 10.60 -13.83
N LEU A 89 -10.21 11.09 -13.97
CA LEU A 89 -9.08 10.30 -14.44
C LEU A 89 -8.79 9.12 -13.50
N ILE A 90 -8.77 9.36 -12.20
CA ILE A 90 -8.55 8.33 -11.19
C ILE A 90 -9.69 7.31 -11.22
N ASN A 91 -10.92 7.78 -11.29
CA ASN A 91 -12.12 6.91 -11.28
C ASN A 91 -12.16 5.94 -12.47
N ILE A 92 -11.65 6.35 -13.62
CA ILE A 92 -11.57 5.50 -14.82
C ILE A 92 -10.48 4.43 -14.68
N ASN A 93 -9.39 4.73 -13.98
CA ASN A 93 -8.18 3.89 -13.94
C ASN A 93 -8.04 3.05 -12.67
N LEU A 94 -8.83 3.31 -11.64
CA LEU A 94 -8.78 2.56 -10.38
C LEU A 94 -10.10 1.79 -10.12
N PRO A 95 -10.04 0.59 -9.56
CA PRO A 95 -8.82 -0.17 -9.22
C PRO A 95 -8.01 -0.57 -10.46
N GLY A 96 -6.71 -0.70 -10.30
CA GLY A 96 -5.81 -1.07 -11.39
C GLY A 96 -4.32 -0.94 -11.03
N PRO A 97 -3.43 -1.24 -11.98
CA PRO A 97 -1.99 -1.37 -11.74
C PRO A 97 -1.25 -0.02 -11.75
N PHE A 98 -1.93 1.06 -11.41
CA PHE A 98 -1.38 2.42 -11.45
C PHE A 98 -1.04 2.92 -10.05
N THR A 99 0.03 3.70 -9.95
CA THR A 99 0.36 4.51 -8.78
C THR A 99 0.19 5.97 -9.16
N PHE A 100 -0.74 6.64 -8.50
CA PHE A 100 -0.95 8.09 -8.66
C PHE A 100 -0.20 8.85 -7.58
N ILE A 101 0.46 9.93 -7.96
CA ILE A 101 1.22 10.77 -7.04
C ILE A 101 0.39 12.00 -6.66
N PHE A 102 0.12 12.16 -5.37
CA PHE A 102 -0.65 13.27 -4.82
C PHE A 102 0.16 14.05 -3.80
N LYS A 103 -0.26 15.27 -3.55
CA LYS A 103 0.17 15.98 -2.35
C LYS A 103 -0.54 15.40 -1.13
N ALA A 104 0.24 14.99 -0.14
CA ALA A 104 -0.27 14.41 1.08
C ALA A 104 -0.81 15.50 2.02
N ASN A 105 -1.86 15.16 2.79
CA ASN A 105 -2.30 15.98 3.90
C ASN A 105 -1.61 15.56 5.21
N ASN A 106 -2.02 16.17 6.32
CA ASN A 106 -1.41 15.94 7.63
C ASN A 106 -1.74 14.59 8.28
N LYS A 107 -2.64 13.80 7.70
CA LYS A 107 -2.94 12.43 8.16
C LYS A 107 -1.87 11.42 7.74
N VAL A 108 -1.05 11.76 6.75
CA VAL A 108 0.08 10.92 6.34
C VAL A 108 1.27 11.18 7.28
N PRO A 109 1.88 10.14 7.87
CA PRO A 109 3.03 10.31 8.77
C PRO A 109 4.19 11.02 8.09
N LYS A 110 4.81 11.99 8.77
CA LYS A 110 5.94 12.77 8.25
C LYS A 110 7.15 11.92 7.88
N LEU A 111 7.39 10.83 8.61
CA LEU A 111 8.45 9.86 8.33
C LEU A 111 8.40 9.33 6.90
N PHE A 112 7.20 9.19 6.35
CA PHE A 112 6.92 8.63 5.05
C PHE A 112 7.11 9.62 3.91
N LEU A 113 7.03 10.93 4.19
CA LEU A 113 7.01 11.97 3.19
C LEU A 113 8.41 12.34 2.69
N ASN A 114 8.53 12.54 1.38
CA ASN A 114 9.69 13.15 0.77
C ASN A 114 9.67 14.69 0.95
N ASN A 115 10.72 15.39 0.48
CA ASN A 115 10.81 16.85 0.57
C ASN A 115 9.67 17.59 -0.17
N ARG A 116 9.05 16.94 -1.15
CA ARG A 116 7.92 17.50 -1.91
C ARG A 116 6.58 17.28 -1.23
N LYS A 117 6.55 16.54 -0.12
CA LYS A 117 5.34 16.15 0.60
C LYS A 117 4.32 15.44 -0.29
N THR A 118 4.82 14.62 -1.21
CA THR A 118 3.99 13.81 -2.11
C THR A 118 3.96 12.36 -1.66
N ILE A 119 2.91 11.67 -2.06
CA ILE A 119 2.68 10.27 -1.73
C ILE A 119 2.15 9.53 -2.95
N GLY A 120 2.67 8.33 -3.18
CA GLY A 120 2.12 7.41 -4.17
C GLY A 120 0.93 6.67 -3.60
N ILE A 121 -0.18 6.65 -4.32
CA ILE A 121 -1.41 5.96 -3.91
C ILE A 121 -1.79 4.93 -4.96
N ARG A 122 -2.14 3.75 -4.48
CA ARG A 122 -2.65 2.63 -5.28
C ARG A 122 -3.99 2.16 -4.74
N VAL A 123 -4.83 1.71 -5.68
CA VAL A 123 -5.98 0.85 -5.38
C VAL A 123 -5.83 -0.39 -6.25
N PRO A 124 -5.12 -1.43 -5.79
CA PRO A 124 -4.89 -2.63 -6.57
C PRO A 124 -6.18 -3.32 -6.94
N ASP A 125 -6.26 -3.82 -8.18
CA ASP A 125 -7.36 -4.70 -8.59
C ASP A 125 -7.11 -6.13 -8.09
N HIS A 126 -7.16 -6.27 -6.77
CA HIS A 126 -6.98 -7.54 -6.08
C HIS A 126 -7.74 -7.53 -4.76
N VAL A 127 -8.50 -8.57 -4.52
CA VAL A 127 -9.39 -8.65 -3.36
C VAL A 127 -8.65 -8.66 -2.01
N VAL A 128 -7.47 -9.25 -1.95
CA VAL A 128 -6.72 -9.40 -0.68
C VAL A 128 -6.32 -8.04 -0.09
N PRO A 129 -5.56 -7.17 -0.78
CA PRO A 129 -5.19 -5.88 -0.20
C PRO A 129 -6.40 -4.99 0.06
N GLN A 130 -7.42 -5.01 -0.78
CA GLN A 130 -8.66 -4.25 -0.57
C GLN A 130 -9.35 -4.67 0.74
N LYS A 131 -9.53 -5.96 0.96
CA LYS A 131 -10.15 -6.47 2.20
C LYS A 131 -9.29 -6.24 3.44
N LEU A 132 -7.97 -6.32 3.33
CA LEU A 132 -7.09 -6.01 4.46
C LEU A 132 -7.22 -4.55 4.89
N VAL A 133 -7.27 -3.60 3.95
CA VAL A 133 -7.51 -2.18 4.27
C VAL A 133 -8.85 -2.00 5.00
N GLU A 134 -9.90 -2.65 4.53
CA GLU A 134 -11.22 -2.59 5.17
C GLU A 134 -11.20 -3.19 6.58
N LEU A 135 -10.56 -4.34 6.76
CA LEU A 135 -10.50 -5.04 8.06
C LEU A 135 -9.69 -4.28 9.12
N ILE A 136 -8.60 -3.62 8.73
CA ILE A 136 -7.79 -2.85 9.69
C ILE A 136 -8.28 -1.41 9.87
N GLY A 137 -9.12 -0.91 8.97
CA GLY A 137 -9.72 0.43 9.07
C GLY A 137 -8.80 1.59 8.68
N GLU A 138 -7.67 1.31 8.05
CA GLU A 138 -6.72 2.31 7.56
C GLU A 138 -5.95 1.80 6.33
N PRO A 139 -5.33 2.68 5.52
CA PRO A 139 -4.50 2.26 4.41
C PRO A 139 -3.29 1.43 4.84
N LEU A 140 -2.78 0.65 3.90
CA LEU A 140 -1.51 -0.06 4.04
C LEU A 140 -0.38 0.74 3.43
N VAL A 141 0.76 0.80 4.10
CA VAL A 141 2.02 1.19 3.47
C VAL A 141 2.56 -0.01 2.74
N ALA A 142 2.99 0.18 1.50
CA ALA A 142 3.45 -0.89 0.64
C ALA A 142 4.79 -0.60 -0.02
N ALA A 143 5.62 -1.63 -0.10
CA ALA A 143 6.82 -1.67 -0.94
C ALA A 143 6.84 -2.99 -1.71
N SER A 144 7.07 -2.93 -3.02
CA SER A 144 7.14 -4.14 -3.84
C SER A 144 8.30 -5.03 -3.41
N VAL A 145 8.05 -6.33 -3.37
CA VAL A 145 9.08 -7.34 -3.18
C VAL A 145 9.78 -7.55 -4.52
N HIS A 146 11.01 -7.06 -4.64
CA HIS A 146 11.83 -7.24 -5.83
C HIS A 146 13.01 -8.14 -5.55
N HIS A 147 13.25 -9.10 -6.43
CA HIS A 147 14.54 -9.79 -6.47
C HIS A 147 15.60 -8.87 -7.08
N PRO A 148 16.87 -8.88 -6.61
CA PRO A 148 17.93 -8.04 -7.18
C PRO A 148 18.13 -8.21 -8.69
N GLU A 149 17.77 -9.37 -9.24
CA GLU A 149 17.85 -9.66 -10.68
C GLU A 149 16.68 -9.04 -11.48
N ASP A 150 15.56 -8.75 -10.86
CA ASP A 150 14.38 -8.16 -11.52
C ASP A 150 14.59 -6.70 -11.94
N ARG A 151 15.63 -6.05 -11.41
CA ARG A 151 15.98 -4.67 -11.82
C ARG A 151 16.45 -4.54 -13.26
N LYS A 152 16.80 -5.65 -13.92
CA LYS A 152 17.22 -5.67 -15.32
C LYS A 152 16.06 -5.74 -16.30
N SER A 153 14.86 -6.03 -15.85
CA SER A 153 13.68 -6.20 -16.70
C SER A 153 12.74 -5.00 -16.70
N VAL A 154 13.03 -3.96 -15.93
CA VAL A 154 12.25 -2.72 -15.92
C VAL A 154 13.01 -1.67 -16.75
N VAL A 155 12.87 -1.79 -18.01
CA VAL A 155 13.20 -0.71 -18.96
C VAL A 155 11.89 -0.10 -19.43
#